data_86282f5b4653d5dd52173d30687f66ad
#
_entry.id   86282f5b4653d5dd52173d30687f66ad
#
_cell.length_a   1.000
_cell.length_b   1.000
_cell.length_c   1.000
_cell.angle_alpha   90.00
_cell.angle_beta   90.00
_cell.angle_gamma   90.00
#
_symmetry.space_group_name_H-M   'P 1'
#
loop_
_entity.id
_entity.type
_entity.pdbx_description
1 polymer ?
#
loop_
_entity_poly.entity_id
_entity_poly.type
_entity_poly.pdbx_seq_one_letter_code
_entity_poly.pdbx_strand_id
1 'polypeptide(L)'
;VDLGGNDLQIEASNKYASGGAGLMLGGTAEQIKIEGIQSVTAGNYAAGFAGRAGTGSLAKEGGLDLLGLGLIKVDSLLSLVDGVATKVSNVSVSGTENGAVIKASGQVEITEGESILAGGFISEAEGVQIADSHVTNLKAVYAEAAKDNKEGYAGGFVGRSHTGGLAGLAQEDKDGALKLPGIVNVSGLLDLVPYLIPQYTNTTVTFCSANEEPQVKADYAGGFFGEMQSGKVDNSTRTEAYAVYGLEKVKGESHAGGFAGKVDAGATASSNGLNLLGGILNLDIGQLLDVLQVYIPIIQSAGVKSTEKGFTVEATDTDSYAGGYLGYGGGVQIKDSDVTSLKHTKVTPPGDSLESANGDSYFGTDSQYAVKGGKYAGGYAGCVDIDSAAAVGGGLKLLGNIELTNLLKALD
;
A
#
# COMPACT_ATOMS: atom_id res chain seq x y z
N VAL A 1 -19.65 -4.75 -16.19
CA VAL A 1 -19.76 -3.47 -16.91
C VAL A 1 -18.55 -3.35 -17.81
N ASP A 2 -18.79 -3.14 -19.08
CA ASP A 2 -17.75 -2.88 -20.07
C ASP A 2 -17.78 -1.37 -20.37
N LEU A 3 -16.72 -0.68 -20.02
CA LEU A 3 -16.48 0.72 -20.34
C LEU A 3 -15.45 0.81 -21.47
N GLY A 4 -15.63 -0.01 -22.51
CA GLY A 4 -14.78 -0.03 -23.67
C GLY A 4 -14.82 1.29 -24.42
N GLY A 5 -13.66 1.88 -24.66
CA GLY A 5 -13.46 3.09 -25.45
C GLY A 5 -12.04 3.14 -25.98
N ASN A 6 -11.85 3.84 -27.08
CA ASN A 6 -10.50 4.20 -27.51
C ASN A 6 -10.21 5.58 -26.93
N ASP A 7 -9.03 5.74 -26.32
CA ASP A 7 -8.52 7.01 -25.79
C ASP A 7 -9.36 7.64 -24.68
N LEU A 8 -9.81 6.82 -23.72
CA LEU A 8 -10.56 7.28 -22.55
C LEU A 8 -9.69 8.21 -21.69
N GLN A 9 -10.08 9.47 -21.62
CA GLN A 9 -9.45 10.50 -20.78
C GLN A 9 -10.41 10.90 -19.66
N ILE A 10 -9.94 10.82 -18.41
CA ILE A 10 -10.73 11.12 -17.23
C ILE A 10 -10.01 12.18 -16.42
N GLU A 11 -10.69 13.25 -16.11
CA GLU A 11 -10.15 14.35 -15.36
C GLU A 11 -11.10 14.80 -14.24
N ALA A 12 -10.54 15.03 -13.06
CA ALA A 12 -11.18 15.74 -11.97
C ALA A 12 -10.22 16.82 -11.48
N SER A 13 -10.59 18.06 -11.68
CA SER A 13 -9.76 19.21 -11.27
C SER A 13 -9.54 19.29 -9.77
N ASN A 14 -10.36 18.60 -8.97
CA ASN A 14 -10.29 18.66 -7.52
C ASN A 14 -9.78 17.33 -6.91
N LYS A 15 -10.62 16.42 -6.47
CA LYS A 15 -10.22 15.40 -5.51
C LYS A 15 -9.98 14.02 -6.14
N TYR A 16 -10.98 13.41 -6.72
CA TYR A 16 -10.95 12.01 -7.16
C TYR A 16 -11.20 11.88 -8.66
N ALA A 17 -10.31 11.18 -9.38
CA ALA A 17 -10.54 10.74 -10.76
C ALA A 17 -10.20 9.26 -10.90
N SER A 18 -11.05 8.50 -11.58
CA SER A 18 -10.81 7.09 -11.85
C SER A 18 -11.68 6.55 -12.97
N GLY A 19 -11.27 5.44 -13.58
CA GLY A 19 -12.02 4.78 -14.64
C GLY A 19 -13.33 4.16 -14.19
N GLY A 20 -13.45 3.71 -12.94
CA GLY A 20 -14.63 3.08 -12.39
C GLY A 20 -15.40 3.96 -11.41
N ALA A 21 -14.86 4.15 -10.21
CA ALA A 21 -15.52 4.91 -9.14
C ALA A 21 -14.56 5.91 -8.50
N GLY A 22 -14.91 7.21 -8.46
CA GLY A 22 -14.11 8.21 -7.73
C GLY A 22 -13.96 7.84 -6.26
N LEU A 23 -15.05 7.40 -5.63
CA LEU A 23 -15.12 6.98 -4.22
C LEU A 23 -16.00 5.74 -4.08
N MET A 24 -15.48 4.69 -3.43
CA MET A 24 -16.20 3.46 -3.12
C MET A 24 -16.05 3.15 -1.63
N LEU A 25 -17.11 3.32 -0.86
CA LEU A 25 -17.12 3.05 0.58
C LEU A 25 -18.15 1.96 0.89
N GLY A 26 -17.64 0.74 1.07
CA GLY A 26 -18.45 -0.46 1.23
C GLY A 26 -18.99 -1.02 -0.09
N GLY A 27 -19.49 -2.22 -0.03
CA GLY A 27 -20.14 -2.91 -1.15
C GLY A 27 -19.17 -3.74 -2.01
N THR A 28 -19.74 -4.34 -3.05
CA THR A 28 -19.03 -5.29 -3.92
C THR A 28 -18.98 -4.79 -5.35
N ALA A 29 -17.78 -4.84 -5.94
CA ALA A 29 -17.53 -4.65 -7.36
C ALA A 29 -17.01 -5.96 -7.96
N GLU A 30 -17.74 -6.51 -8.91
CA GLU A 30 -17.42 -7.80 -9.50
C GLU A 30 -17.62 -7.81 -11.01
N GLN A 31 -16.71 -8.52 -11.71
CA GLN A 31 -16.77 -8.71 -13.17
C GLN A 31 -16.84 -7.37 -13.94
N ILE A 32 -15.94 -6.44 -13.62
CA ILE A 32 -15.86 -5.13 -14.27
C ILE A 32 -14.65 -5.10 -15.20
N LYS A 33 -14.87 -4.59 -16.41
CA LYS A 33 -13.83 -4.38 -17.41
C LYS A 33 -13.78 -2.91 -17.80
N ILE A 34 -12.62 -2.29 -17.67
CA ILE A 34 -12.34 -0.91 -18.04
C ILE A 34 -11.18 -0.94 -19.03
N GLU A 35 -11.42 -0.52 -20.25
CA GLU A 35 -10.45 -0.60 -21.35
C GLU A 35 -10.20 0.74 -22.00
N GLY A 36 -9.04 0.86 -22.64
CA GLY A 36 -8.70 2.01 -23.46
C GLY A 36 -8.42 3.29 -22.68
N ILE A 37 -7.98 3.18 -21.42
CA ILE A 37 -7.56 4.36 -20.65
C ILE A 37 -6.30 4.94 -21.30
N GLN A 38 -6.38 6.19 -21.72
CA GLN A 38 -5.24 6.99 -22.14
C GLN A 38 -4.66 7.75 -20.95
N SER A 39 -5.53 8.42 -20.18
CA SER A 39 -5.10 9.17 -19.01
C SER A 39 -6.17 9.29 -17.94
N VAL A 40 -5.74 9.30 -16.68
CA VAL A 40 -6.56 9.70 -15.52
C VAL A 40 -5.78 10.77 -14.76
N THR A 41 -6.38 11.95 -14.63
CA THR A 41 -5.75 13.08 -13.93
C THR A 41 -6.66 13.57 -12.81
N ALA A 42 -6.11 13.72 -11.60
CA ALA A 42 -6.83 14.23 -10.44
C ALA A 42 -6.00 15.26 -9.66
N GLY A 43 -6.67 16.04 -8.83
CA GLY A 43 -6.00 16.87 -7.83
C GLY A 43 -5.24 16.00 -6.81
N ASN A 44 -5.94 15.09 -6.13
CA ASN A 44 -5.36 14.33 -5.04
C ASN A 44 -5.29 12.82 -5.29
N TYR A 45 -6.34 12.22 -5.87
CA TYR A 45 -6.53 10.76 -5.93
C TYR A 45 -6.81 10.33 -7.36
N ALA A 46 -5.81 9.79 -8.04
CA ALA A 46 -5.93 9.31 -9.42
C ALA A 46 -5.78 7.78 -9.50
N ALA A 47 -6.70 7.09 -10.18
CA ALA A 47 -6.61 5.64 -10.30
C ALA A 47 -7.29 5.07 -11.56
N GLY A 48 -6.87 3.89 -11.99
CA GLY A 48 -7.51 3.19 -13.09
C GLY A 48 -8.90 2.67 -12.75
N PHE A 49 -9.12 2.15 -11.53
CA PHE A 49 -10.42 1.61 -11.10
C PHE A 49 -11.10 2.51 -10.06
N ALA A 50 -10.51 2.73 -8.89
CA ALA A 50 -11.13 3.55 -7.83
C ALA A 50 -10.16 4.58 -7.25
N GLY A 51 -10.61 5.85 -7.16
CA GLY A 51 -9.82 6.91 -6.54
C GLY A 51 -9.57 6.61 -5.06
N ARG A 52 -10.60 6.28 -4.31
CA ARG A 52 -10.50 5.74 -2.95
C ARG A 52 -11.48 4.59 -2.78
N ALA A 53 -11.01 3.50 -2.19
CA ALA A 53 -11.86 2.40 -1.79
C ALA A 53 -11.63 2.09 -0.31
N GLY A 54 -12.70 1.94 0.46
CA GLY A 54 -12.61 1.76 1.89
C GLY A 54 -13.83 1.11 2.51
N THR A 55 -13.77 0.84 3.80
CA THR A 55 -14.92 0.34 4.55
C THR A 55 -16.01 1.41 4.61
N GLY A 56 -17.23 1.01 4.36
CA GLY A 56 -18.40 1.87 4.51
C GLY A 56 -18.64 2.24 5.97
N SER A 57 -19.19 3.42 6.22
CA SER A 57 -19.63 3.82 7.55
C SER A 57 -21.09 3.45 7.75
N LEU A 58 -21.36 2.65 8.78
CA LEU A 58 -22.73 2.40 9.27
C LEU A 58 -23.30 3.58 10.02
N ALA A 59 -22.47 4.54 10.39
CA ALA A 59 -22.82 5.67 11.26
C ALA A 59 -22.75 7.00 10.51
N LYS A 60 -23.50 7.18 9.40
CA LYS A 60 -23.72 8.53 8.86
C LYS A 60 -25.09 9.06 9.28
N GLU A 61 -25.07 10.24 9.91
CA GLU A 61 -26.19 11.14 10.23
C GLU A 61 -27.54 10.43 10.54
N GLY A 62 -27.73 10.03 11.78
CA GLY A 62 -28.91 9.33 12.23
C GLY A 62 -28.66 7.88 12.59
N GLY A 63 -27.41 7.55 12.84
CA GLY A 63 -26.81 6.26 13.16
C GLY A 63 -27.79 5.16 13.51
N LEU A 64 -27.55 3.95 12.99
CA LEU A 64 -28.24 2.77 13.53
C LEU A 64 -28.09 2.83 15.05
N ASP A 65 -29.19 3.11 15.74
CA ASP A 65 -29.23 3.04 17.19
C ASP A 65 -29.16 1.57 17.61
N LEU A 66 -27.92 1.04 17.56
CA LEU A 66 -27.60 -0.32 17.99
C LEU A 66 -27.94 -0.55 19.48
N LEU A 67 -28.09 0.54 20.24
CA LEU A 67 -28.53 0.50 21.65
C LEU A 67 -29.98 0.03 21.80
N GLY A 68 -30.82 0.19 20.78
CA GLY A 68 -32.21 -0.26 20.78
C GLY A 68 -32.41 -1.73 20.38
N LEU A 69 -31.42 -2.38 19.80
CA LEU A 69 -31.57 -3.74 19.25
C LEU A 69 -31.28 -4.88 20.22
N GLY A 70 -30.91 -4.58 21.46
CA GLY A 70 -30.51 -5.63 22.43
C GLY A 70 -29.21 -6.31 22.00
N LEU A 71 -28.77 -7.30 22.76
CA LEU A 71 -27.54 -8.06 22.53
C LEU A 71 -27.43 -8.53 21.05
N ILE A 72 -26.61 -7.84 20.26
CA ILE A 72 -26.28 -8.30 18.90
C ILE A 72 -25.43 -9.57 19.05
N LYS A 73 -25.88 -10.65 18.41
CA LYS A 73 -25.08 -11.87 18.35
C LYS A 73 -23.84 -11.61 17.47
N VAL A 74 -22.74 -12.25 17.79
CA VAL A 74 -21.46 -12.13 17.02
C VAL A 74 -21.69 -12.39 15.54
N ASP A 75 -22.48 -13.41 15.18
CA ASP A 75 -22.81 -13.73 13.78
C ASP A 75 -23.50 -12.58 13.05
N SER A 76 -24.34 -11.81 13.75
CA SER A 76 -25.03 -10.65 13.17
C SER A 76 -24.06 -9.47 12.98
N LEU A 77 -23.08 -9.32 13.86
CA LEU A 77 -22.04 -8.30 13.74
C LEU A 77 -21.09 -8.65 12.59
N LEU A 78 -20.67 -9.91 12.46
CA LEU A 78 -19.85 -10.39 11.33
C LEU A 78 -20.54 -10.15 9.99
N SER A 79 -21.83 -10.49 9.87
CA SER A 79 -22.58 -10.25 8.63
C SER A 79 -22.75 -8.76 8.33
N LEU A 80 -22.82 -7.92 9.36
CA LEU A 80 -22.89 -6.47 9.21
C LEU A 80 -21.55 -5.91 8.70
N VAL A 81 -20.43 -6.33 9.27
CA VAL A 81 -19.09 -5.92 8.83
C VAL A 81 -18.79 -6.46 7.43
N ASP A 82 -19.19 -7.69 7.14
CA ASP A 82 -19.10 -8.25 5.79
C ASP A 82 -19.88 -7.42 4.77
N GLY A 83 -21.01 -6.85 5.16
CA GLY A 83 -21.81 -5.95 4.31
C GLY A 83 -21.19 -4.56 4.08
N VAL A 84 -20.33 -4.07 4.99
CA VAL A 84 -19.67 -2.77 4.85
C VAL A 84 -18.23 -2.87 4.33
N ALA A 85 -17.66 -4.07 4.31
CA ALA A 85 -16.35 -4.29 3.70
C ALA A 85 -16.43 -4.04 2.19
N THR A 86 -15.44 -3.33 1.67
CA THR A 86 -15.31 -3.18 0.21
C THR A 86 -14.63 -4.41 -0.36
N LYS A 87 -15.35 -5.08 -1.27
CA LYS A 87 -14.86 -6.27 -1.98
C LYS A 87 -14.78 -5.99 -3.46
N VAL A 88 -13.65 -6.33 -4.06
CA VAL A 88 -13.41 -6.16 -5.50
C VAL A 88 -12.90 -7.47 -6.06
N SER A 89 -13.58 -8.04 -7.05
CA SER A 89 -13.18 -9.29 -7.66
C SER A 89 -13.39 -9.32 -9.17
N ASN A 90 -12.48 -10.00 -9.88
CA ASN A 90 -12.53 -10.13 -11.34
C ASN A 90 -12.65 -8.77 -12.06
N VAL A 91 -11.85 -7.79 -11.62
CA VAL A 91 -11.82 -6.46 -12.23
C VAL A 91 -10.55 -6.30 -13.05
N SER A 92 -10.69 -5.94 -14.30
CA SER A 92 -9.58 -5.64 -15.20
C SER A 92 -9.58 -4.17 -15.62
N VAL A 93 -8.41 -3.56 -15.56
CA VAL A 93 -8.14 -2.21 -16.03
C VAL A 93 -7.05 -2.29 -17.10
N SER A 94 -7.29 -1.72 -18.26
CA SER A 94 -6.26 -1.67 -19.30
C SER A 94 -6.11 -0.30 -19.94
N GLY A 95 -4.86 0.07 -20.18
CA GLY A 95 -4.52 1.22 -21.00
C GLY A 95 -4.76 0.99 -22.50
N THR A 96 -4.63 2.06 -23.28
CA THR A 96 -4.53 2.00 -24.73
C THR A 96 -3.28 1.22 -25.17
N GLU A 97 -3.10 1.02 -26.48
CA GLU A 97 -1.85 0.44 -27.01
C GLU A 97 -0.61 1.25 -26.64
N ASN A 98 -0.76 2.56 -26.42
CA ASN A 98 0.30 3.46 -25.97
C ASN A 98 0.48 3.50 -24.46
N GLY A 99 -0.36 2.77 -23.73
CA GLY A 99 -0.38 2.68 -22.28
C GLY A 99 -1.15 3.79 -21.56
N ALA A 100 -1.65 3.48 -20.37
CA ALA A 100 -2.34 4.42 -19.49
C ALA A 100 -1.36 5.28 -18.68
N VAL A 101 -1.65 6.57 -18.55
CA VAL A 101 -0.96 7.48 -17.62
C VAL A 101 -1.92 7.88 -16.51
N ILE A 102 -1.55 7.58 -15.27
CA ILE A 102 -2.32 7.92 -14.07
C ILE A 102 -1.56 8.98 -13.29
N LYS A 103 -2.17 10.15 -13.08
CA LYS A 103 -1.48 11.28 -12.46
C LYS A 103 -2.33 11.99 -11.40
N ALA A 104 -1.80 12.07 -10.18
CA ALA A 104 -2.27 12.98 -9.14
C ALA A 104 -1.31 14.18 -9.07
N SER A 105 -1.84 15.39 -9.23
CA SER A 105 -1.02 16.60 -9.48
C SER A 105 -0.78 17.48 -8.26
N GLY A 106 -1.52 17.26 -7.17
CA GLY A 106 -1.39 18.06 -5.94
C GLY A 106 -1.64 19.57 -6.12
N GLN A 107 -2.31 19.98 -7.19
CA GLN A 107 -2.49 21.39 -7.54
C GLN A 107 -3.63 22.10 -6.79
N VAL A 108 -4.39 21.38 -5.99
CA VAL A 108 -5.55 21.91 -5.26
C VAL A 108 -5.15 22.15 -3.81
N GLU A 109 -5.78 23.12 -3.15
CA GLU A 109 -5.69 23.26 -1.70
C GLU A 109 -6.11 21.95 -1.03
N ILE A 110 -5.12 21.24 -0.53
CA ILE A 110 -5.29 19.96 0.15
C ILE A 110 -5.48 20.27 1.63
N THR A 111 -6.50 19.71 2.23
CA THR A 111 -6.76 19.85 3.68
C THR A 111 -5.59 19.29 4.48
N GLU A 112 -5.34 19.82 5.65
CA GLU A 112 -4.29 19.30 6.54
C GLU A 112 -4.49 17.79 6.77
N GLY A 113 -3.43 16.99 6.57
CA GLY A 113 -3.46 15.53 6.69
C GLY A 113 -3.85 14.75 5.43
N GLU A 114 -4.21 15.39 4.31
CA GLU A 114 -4.44 14.71 3.04
C GLU A 114 -3.12 14.53 2.26
N SER A 115 -2.96 13.39 1.62
CA SER A 115 -1.83 13.02 0.77
C SER A 115 -2.21 13.07 -0.71
N ILE A 116 -1.20 13.00 -1.58
CA ILE A 116 -1.37 12.91 -3.03
C ILE A 116 -1.12 11.46 -3.42
N LEU A 117 -2.12 10.81 -4.00
CA LEU A 117 -2.07 9.39 -4.24
C LEU A 117 -2.41 9.02 -5.69
N ALA A 118 -1.58 8.17 -6.27
CA ALA A 118 -1.82 7.62 -7.59
C ALA A 118 -1.66 6.09 -7.59
N GLY A 119 -2.62 5.38 -8.17
CA GLY A 119 -2.57 3.93 -8.29
C GLY A 119 -3.04 3.44 -9.64
N GLY A 120 -2.35 2.49 -10.24
CA GLY A 120 -2.82 1.89 -11.49
C GLY A 120 -4.20 1.25 -11.35
N PHE A 121 -4.54 0.74 -10.16
CA PHE A 121 -5.83 0.17 -9.82
C PHE A 121 -6.60 1.04 -8.82
N ILE A 122 -6.07 1.26 -7.63
CA ILE A 122 -6.66 2.09 -6.58
C ILE A 122 -5.62 3.07 -6.05
N SER A 123 -5.98 4.35 -5.87
CA SER A 123 -5.03 5.29 -5.27
C SER A 123 -4.95 5.14 -3.75
N GLU A 124 -6.08 4.99 -3.04
CA GLU A 124 -6.12 4.71 -1.61
C GLU A 124 -7.02 3.52 -1.30
N ALA A 125 -6.46 2.48 -0.68
CA ALA A 125 -7.15 1.27 -0.28
C ALA A 125 -7.17 1.13 1.25
N GLU A 126 -8.36 1.17 1.85
CA GLU A 126 -8.57 1.12 3.30
C GLU A 126 -9.39 -0.12 3.67
N GLY A 127 -8.75 -1.18 4.17
CA GLY A 127 -9.42 -2.42 4.57
C GLY A 127 -10.13 -3.13 3.42
N VAL A 128 -9.65 -3.01 2.20
CA VAL A 128 -10.28 -3.55 0.98
C VAL A 128 -9.83 -4.97 0.73
N GLN A 129 -10.75 -5.84 0.30
CA GLN A 129 -10.45 -7.18 -0.16
C GLN A 129 -10.51 -7.23 -1.70
N ILE A 130 -9.36 -7.46 -2.33
CA ILE A 130 -9.23 -7.49 -3.79
C ILE A 130 -8.77 -8.88 -4.23
N ALA A 131 -9.52 -9.48 -5.15
CA ALA A 131 -9.20 -10.79 -5.72
C ALA A 131 -9.27 -10.76 -7.26
N ASP A 132 -8.45 -11.58 -7.91
CA ASP A 132 -8.48 -11.84 -9.36
C ASP A 132 -8.58 -10.55 -10.19
N SER A 133 -7.82 -9.52 -9.81
CA SER A 133 -7.92 -8.19 -10.41
C SER A 133 -6.57 -7.74 -10.96
N HIS A 134 -6.61 -7.13 -12.14
CA HIS A 134 -5.39 -6.92 -12.93
C HIS A 134 -5.37 -5.54 -13.58
N VAL A 135 -4.17 -4.97 -13.68
CA VAL A 135 -3.88 -3.78 -14.49
C VAL A 135 -2.94 -4.17 -15.63
N THR A 136 -3.26 -3.78 -16.85
CA THR A 136 -2.44 -4.05 -18.03
C THR A 136 -2.21 -2.80 -18.86
N ASN A 137 -1.13 -2.78 -19.63
CA ASN A 137 -0.74 -1.64 -20.46
C ASN A 137 -0.67 -0.33 -19.65
N LEU A 138 -0.03 -0.38 -18.48
CA LEU A 138 0.23 0.79 -17.66
C LEU A 138 1.54 1.44 -18.14
N LYS A 139 1.49 2.70 -18.54
CA LYS A 139 2.66 3.45 -18.98
C LYS A 139 3.33 4.16 -17.80
N ALA A 140 2.53 4.85 -17.00
CA ALA A 140 3.07 5.62 -15.89
C ALA A 140 2.06 5.88 -14.78
N VAL A 141 2.57 5.99 -13.53
CA VAL A 141 1.83 6.40 -12.34
C VAL A 141 2.63 7.45 -11.59
N TYR A 142 2.06 8.64 -11.46
CA TYR A 142 2.71 9.79 -10.86
C TYR A 142 1.87 10.38 -9.74
N ALA A 143 2.48 10.57 -8.57
CA ALA A 143 1.94 11.36 -7.48
C ALA A 143 2.92 12.50 -7.19
N GLU A 144 2.70 13.63 -7.85
CA GLU A 144 3.60 14.79 -7.77
C GLU A 144 3.09 15.74 -6.69
N ALA A 145 3.77 15.76 -5.53
CA ALA A 145 3.48 16.72 -4.48
C ALA A 145 3.78 18.14 -4.96
N ALA A 146 2.77 19.00 -4.98
CA ALA A 146 3.01 20.43 -5.11
C ALA A 146 3.59 20.94 -3.80
N LYS A 147 4.64 21.62 -3.88
CA LYS A 147 5.57 22.37 -3.00
C LYS A 147 5.33 22.53 -1.49
N ASP A 148 4.35 22.04 -0.80
CA ASP A 148 4.11 22.41 0.60
C ASP A 148 4.02 21.20 1.56
N ASN A 149 5.15 20.51 1.80
CA ASN A 149 5.31 19.46 2.82
C ASN A 149 4.28 18.31 2.78
N LYS A 150 3.78 17.96 1.60
CA LYS A 150 2.83 16.86 1.41
C LYS A 150 3.51 15.70 0.75
N GLU A 151 3.23 14.52 1.24
CA GLU A 151 3.81 13.30 0.73
C GLU A 151 2.99 12.75 -0.44
N GLY A 152 3.68 12.37 -1.50
CA GLY A 152 3.13 11.71 -2.66
C GLY A 152 3.36 10.20 -2.58
N TYR A 153 2.32 9.41 -2.91
CA TYR A 153 2.40 7.95 -2.93
C TYR A 153 1.95 7.42 -4.29
N ALA A 154 2.84 6.74 -4.99
CA ALA A 154 2.53 6.14 -6.28
C ALA A 154 2.83 4.65 -6.30
N GLY A 155 1.85 3.86 -6.71
CA GLY A 155 2.00 2.42 -6.92
C GLY A 155 1.42 1.96 -8.24
N GLY A 156 2.09 1.03 -8.90
CA GLY A 156 1.57 0.46 -10.15
C GLY A 156 0.21 -0.20 -9.97
N PHE A 157 -0.10 -0.72 -8.79
CA PHE A 157 -1.42 -1.25 -8.44
C PHE A 157 -2.12 -0.35 -7.42
N VAL A 158 -1.52 -0.09 -6.27
CA VAL A 158 -2.10 0.75 -5.20
C VAL A 158 -1.14 1.86 -4.81
N GLY A 159 -1.62 3.13 -4.74
CA GLY A 159 -0.84 4.25 -4.23
C GLY A 159 -0.51 4.06 -2.75
N ARG A 160 -1.52 3.97 -1.91
CA ARG A 160 -1.40 3.71 -0.48
C ARG A 160 -2.43 2.68 0.00
N SER A 161 -1.99 1.71 0.78
CA SER A 161 -2.84 0.70 1.40
C SER A 161 -2.70 0.75 2.91
N HIS A 162 -3.82 0.78 3.63
CA HIS A 162 -3.83 0.74 5.09
C HIS A 162 -5.08 0.05 5.65
N THR A 163 -5.07 -0.24 6.94
CA THR A 163 -6.19 -0.89 7.62
C THR A 163 -7.43 0.00 7.61
N GLY A 164 -8.58 -0.63 7.48
CA GLY A 164 -9.87 0.02 7.63
C GLY A 164 -10.13 0.45 9.08
N GLY A 165 -10.81 1.57 9.25
CA GLY A 165 -11.19 2.08 10.57
C GLY A 165 -12.43 1.38 11.12
N LEU A 166 -12.40 1.00 12.40
CA LEU A 166 -13.61 0.67 13.17
C LEU A 166 -14.45 1.91 13.52
N ALA A 167 -13.98 3.11 13.15
CA ALA A 167 -14.64 4.37 13.47
C ALA A 167 -16.10 4.45 12.97
N GLY A 168 -16.44 3.71 11.90
CA GLY A 168 -17.81 3.58 11.45
C GLY A 168 -18.70 2.70 12.34
N LEU A 169 -18.12 1.91 13.23
CA LEU A 169 -18.84 1.01 14.17
C LEU A 169 -18.83 1.55 15.61
N ALA A 170 -18.00 2.54 15.89
CA ALA A 170 -17.84 3.09 17.23
C ALA A 170 -18.45 4.50 17.33
N GLN A 171 -19.11 4.78 18.42
CA GLN A 171 -19.60 6.11 18.75
C GLN A 171 -18.59 6.81 19.65
N GLU A 172 -18.11 7.98 19.22
CA GLU A 172 -17.25 8.83 20.02
C GLU A 172 -18.07 9.48 21.15
N ASP A 173 -17.68 9.30 22.38
CA ASP A 173 -18.29 10.03 23.49
C ASP A 173 -17.72 11.46 23.60
N LYS A 174 -18.31 12.27 24.49
CA LYS A 174 -17.93 13.68 24.67
C LYS A 174 -16.47 13.85 25.15
N ASP A 175 -15.83 12.78 25.59
CA ASP A 175 -14.45 12.78 26.08
C ASP A 175 -13.49 12.17 25.05
N GLY A 176 -13.95 11.89 23.82
CA GLY A 176 -13.15 11.30 22.75
C GLY A 176 -12.90 9.80 22.90
N ALA A 177 -13.57 9.13 23.86
CA ALA A 177 -13.48 7.69 24.01
C ALA A 177 -14.48 6.99 23.08
N LEU A 178 -13.95 6.05 22.27
CA LEU A 178 -14.77 5.23 21.41
C LEU A 178 -15.49 4.15 22.24
N LYS A 179 -16.80 4.14 22.19
CA LYS A 179 -17.64 3.10 22.80
C LYS A 179 -18.28 2.26 21.72
N LEU A 180 -18.01 0.97 21.73
CA LEU A 180 -18.81 0.01 20.97
C LEU A 180 -20.11 -0.23 21.75
N PRO A 181 -21.27 0.05 21.16
CA PRO A 181 -22.54 -0.24 21.81
C PRO A 181 -22.74 -1.76 21.88
N GLY A 182 -22.88 -2.27 23.07
CA GLY A 182 -23.12 -3.68 23.34
C GLY A 182 -21.88 -4.46 23.77
N ILE A 183 -22.06 -5.48 24.58
CA ILE A 183 -20.98 -6.35 25.03
C ILE A 183 -20.60 -7.28 23.88
N VAL A 184 -19.63 -6.88 23.11
CA VAL A 184 -18.94 -7.79 22.18
C VAL A 184 -17.93 -8.59 23.02
N ASN A 185 -18.01 -9.90 22.98
CA ASN A 185 -16.97 -10.70 23.61
C ASN A 185 -15.66 -10.54 22.79
N VAL A 186 -14.53 -10.69 23.44
CA VAL A 186 -13.19 -10.50 22.87
C VAL A 186 -12.99 -11.34 21.59
N SER A 187 -13.44 -12.61 21.60
CA SER A 187 -13.31 -13.50 20.45
C SER A 187 -14.06 -12.98 19.23
N GLY A 188 -15.27 -12.45 19.38
CA GLY A 188 -16.03 -11.89 18.28
C GLY A 188 -15.40 -10.64 17.66
N LEU A 189 -14.69 -9.84 18.43
CA LEU A 189 -13.96 -8.69 17.90
C LEU A 189 -12.69 -9.11 17.14
N LEU A 190 -12.00 -10.14 17.60
CA LEU A 190 -10.85 -10.71 16.89
C LEU A 190 -11.26 -11.28 15.53
N ASP A 191 -12.47 -11.83 15.41
CA ASP A 191 -13.03 -12.31 14.15
C ASP A 191 -13.34 -11.18 13.15
N LEU A 192 -13.44 -9.92 13.60
CA LEU A 192 -13.64 -8.75 12.72
C LEU A 192 -12.35 -8.19 12.14
N VAL A 193 -11.23 -8.35 12.82
CA VAL A 193 -9.95 -7.76 12.41
C VAL A 193 -9.54 -8.15 10.98
N PRO A 194 -9.70 -9.41 10.51
CA PRO A 194 -9.37 -9.78 9.14
C PRO A 194 -10.13 -9.01 8.06
N TYR A 195 -11.36 -8.53 8.36
CA TYR A 195 -12.14 -7.71 7.41
C TYR A 195 -11.66 -6.27 7.31
N LEU A 196 -10.88 -5.82 8.28
CA LEU A 196 -10.31 -4.46 8.29
C LEU A 196 -8.92 -4.40 7.67
N ILE A 197 -8.30 -5.56 7.43
CA ILE A 197 -6.96 -5.65 6.88
C ILE A 197 -7.04 -5.81 5.37
N PRO A 198 -6.34 -4.97 4.61
CA PRO A 198 -6.32 -5.08 3.16
C PRO A 198 -5.81 -6.46 2.71
N GLN A 199 -6.49 -7.06 1.75
CA GLN A 199 -6.11 -8.35 1.19
C GLN A 199 -6.07 -8.25 -0.34
N TYR A 200 -5.01 -8.77 -0.92
CA TYR A 200 -4.74 -8.78 -2.34
C TYR A 200 -4.43 -10.22 -2.76
N THR A 201 -5.38 -10.88 -3.40
CA THR A 201 -5.23 -12.26 -3.84
C THR A 201 -5.24 -12.33 -5.35
N ASN A 202 -4.26 -13.00 -5.94
CA ASN A 202 -4.18 -13.15 -7.40
C ASN A 202 -4.26 -11.80 -8.15
N THR A 203 -3.45 -10.82 -7.73
CA THR A 203 -3.47 -9.46 -8.27
C THR A 203 -2.17 -9.14 -9.00
N THR A 204 -2.25 -8.45 -10.14
CA THR A 204 -1.06 -8.11 -10.95
C THR A 204 -1.15 -6.75 -11.61
N VAL A 205 0.02 -6.20 -11.89
CA VAL A 205 0.20 -5.05 -12.76
C VAL A 205 1.22 -5.36 -13.86
N THR A 206 0.90 -4.98 -15.09
CA THR A 206 1.79 -5.09 -16.24
C THR A 206 2.02 -3.72 -16.85
N PHE A 207 3.27 -3.30 -16.84
CA PHE A 207 3.71 -2.07 -17.48
C PHE A 207 4.04 -2.30 -18.95
N CYS A 208 3.77 -1.31 -19.79
CA CYS A 208 4.35 -1.20 -21.13
C CYS A 208 5.62 -0.35 -21.07
N SER A 209 6.41 -0.36 -22.16
CA SER A 209 7.68 0.39 -22.20
C SER A 209 7.48 1.89 -22.00
N ALA A 210 8.30 2.51 -21.18
CA ALA A 210 8.21 3.92 -20.78
C ALA A 210 9.16 4.87 -21.52
N ASN A 211 9.95 4.38 -22.47
CA ASN A 211 10.89 5.19 -23.26
C ASN A 211 11.79 6.10 -22.40
N GLU A 212 12.46 5.51 -21.41
CA GLU A 212 13.40 6.14 -20.48
C GLU A 212 12.82 6.99 -19.33
N GLU A 213 11.57 7.43 -19.42
CA GLU A 213 10.89 8.09 -18.29
C GLU A 213 10.58 7.12 -17.15
N PRO A 214 10.51 7.57 -15.88
CA PRO A 214 10.07 6.69 -14.79
C PRO A 214 8.63 6.25 -15.01
N GLN A 215 8.39 4.94 -14.85
CA GLN A 215 7.02 4.40 -14.87
C GLN A 215 6.28 4.66 -13.55
N VAL A 216 7.01 4.76 -12.44
CA VAL A 216 6.44 5.16 -11.15
C VAL A 216 7.27 6.28 -10.55
N LYS A 217 6.62 7.39 -10.15
CA LYS A 217 7.29 8.56 -9.56
C LYS A 217 6.45 9.19 -8.45
N ALA A 218 7.04 9.33 -7.26
CA ALA A 218 6.43 9.96 -6.08
C ALA A 218 7.49 10.15 -4.97
N ASP A 219 7.09 10.61 -3.78
CA ASP A 219 7.94 10.53 -2.59
C ASP A 219 8.13 9.07 -2.17
N TYR A 220 7.02 8.30 -2.17
CA TYR A 220 6.97 6.87 -1.94
C TYR A 220 6.54 6.18 -3.24
N ALA A 221 7.47 5.53 -3.92
CA ALA A 221 7.25 4.95 -5.24
C ALA A 221 7.50 3.44 -5.26
N GLY A 222 6.56 2.67 -5.79
CA GLY A 222 6.71 1.23 -5.95
C GLY A 222 5.98 0.64 -7.15
N GLY A 223 6.53 -0.40 -7.72
CA GLY A 223 5.93 -1.07 -8.88
C GLY A 223 4.54 -1.65 -8.60
N PHE A 224 4.24 -1.98 -7.35
CA PHE A 224 2.91 -2.43 -6.91
C PHE A 224 2.30 -1.46 -5.89
N PHE A 225 2.97 -1.17 -4.77
CA PHE A 225 2.54 -0.20 -3.76
C PHE A 225 3.50 0.98 -3.66
N GLY A 226 2.95 2.20 -3.52
CA GLY A 226 3.71 3.32 -2.99
C GLY A 226 4.02 3.08 -1.50
N GLU A 227 2.98 2.86 -0.69
CA GLU A 227 3.06 2.43 0.69
C GLU A 227 2.04 1.34 1.00
N MET A 228 2.44 0.34 1.77
CA MET A 228 1.57 -0.69 2.33
C MET A 228 1.71 -0.71 3.85
N GLN A 229 0.66 -0.32 4.54
CA GLN A 229 0.56 -0.38 6.00
C GLN A 229 -0.35 -1.55 6.38
N SER A 230 0.23 -2.61 6.90
CA SER A 230 -0.46 -3.88 7.14
C SER A 230 -0.99 -4.54 5.85
N GLY A 231 -1.59 -5.69 5.98
CA GLY A 231 -2.26 -6.36 4.87
C GLY A 231 -1.55 -7.61 4.39
N LYS A 232 -2.23 -8.30 3.49
CA LYS A 232 -1.74 -9.55 2.91
C LYS A 232 -1.78 -9.50 1.38
N VAL A 233 -0.66 -9.82 0.77
CA VAL A 233 -0.58 -10.13 -0.67
C VAL A 233 -0.34 -11.62 -0.83
N ASP A 234 -1.19 -12.30 -1.60
CA ASP A 234 -1.10 -13.74 -1.81
C ASP A 234 -1.41 -14.11 -3.27
N ASN A 235 -0.36 -14.33 -4.03
CA ASN A 235 -0.45 -14.81 -5.41
C ASN A 235 -0.02 -16.28 -5.56
N SER A 236 -0.03 -17.05 -4.47
CA SER A 236 0.43 -18.45 -4.46
C SER A 236 -0.37 -19.41 -5.36
N THR A 237 -1.59 -19.02 -5.75
CA THR A 237 -2.43 -19.79 -6.68
C THR A 237 -2.04 -19.58 -8.15
N ARG A 238 -1.17 -18.60 -8.46
CA ARG A 238 -0.71 -18.34 -9.82
C ARG A 238 0.39 -19.30 -10.24
N THR A 239 0.47 -19.58 -11.53
CA THR A 239 1.54 -20.36 -12.13
C THR A 239 2.90 -19.66 -12.03
N GLU A 240 2.90 -18.32 -12.13
CA GLU A 240 4.09 -17.49 -11.96
C GLU A 240 3.95 -16.64 -10.70
N ALA A 241 4.97 -16.64 -9.85
CA ALA A 241 5.01 -15.94 -8.55
C ALA A 241 5.39 -14.45 -8.69
N TYR A 242 4.81 -13.76 -9.66
CA TYR A 242 5.05 -12.32 -9.90
C TYR A 242 3.77 -11.50 -9.78
N ALA A 243 3.87 -10.35 -9.14
CA ALA A 243 2.81 -9.34 -9.07
C ALA A 243 3.06 -8.17 -10.04
N VAL A 244 4.32 -7.89 -10.35
CA VAL A 244 4.73 -6.79 -11.22
C VAL A 244 5.45 -7.32 -12.46
N TYR A 245 5.00 -6.88 -13.63
CA TYR A 245 5.58 -7.24 -14.92
C TYR A 245 5.95 -5.99 -15.73
N GLY A 246 7.01 -6.10 -16.52
CA GLY A 246 7.40 -5.06 -17.48
C GLY A 246 7.94 -3.78 -16.86
N LEU A 247 8.32 -3.78 -15.58
CA LEU A 247 8.88 -2.62 -14.92
C LEU A 247 10.26 -2.27 -15.47
N GLU A 248 10.50 -0.99 -15.81
CA GLU A 248 11.78 -0.49 -16.33
C GLU A 248 12.42 0.56 -15.39
N LYS A 249 11.61 1.42 -14.72
CA LYS A 249 12.15 2.48 -13.86
C LYS A 249 11.18 2.94 -12.79
N VAL A 250 11.66 2.92 -11.54
CA VAL A 250 10.99 3.51 -10.37
C VAL A 250 11.83 4.66 -9.84
N LYS A 251 11.20 5.79 -9.56
CA LYS A 251 11.83 6.96 -8.96
C LYS A 251 11.05 7.47 -7.77
N GLY A 252 11.62 7.35 -6.57
CA GLY A 252 11.13 7.95 -5.34
C GLY A 252 11.94 9.19 -4.94
N GLU A 253 11.38 10.05 -4.11
CA GLU A 253 12.18 11.04 -3.38
C GLU A 253 12.70 10.41 -2.09
N SER A 254 11.81 9.93 -1.23
CA SER A 254 12.12 9.33 0.06
C SER A 254 12.31 7.80 -0.01
N HIS A 255 11.37 7.08 -0.65
CA HIS A 255 11.37 5.62 -0.70
C HIS A 255 11.09 5.11 -2.12
N ALA A 256 11.90 4.19 -2.59
CA ALA A 256 11.71 3.57 -3.90
C ALA A 256 11.92 2.06 -3.85
N GLY A 257 11.01 1.29 -4.44
CA GLY A 257 11.12 -0.16 -4.53
C GLY A 257 10.50 -0.74 -5.79
N GLY A 258 11.06 -1.82 -6.31
CA GLY A 258 10.49 -2.51 -7.46
C GLY A 258 9.09 -3.05 -7.19
N PHE A 259 8.81 -3.51 -5.96
CA PHE A 259 7.48 -3.90 -5.51
C PHE A 259 6.83 -2.78 -4.71
N ALA A 260 7.46 -2.32 -3.63
CA ALA A 260 6.91 -1.26 -2.79
C ALA A 260 7.97 -0.26 -2.34
N GLY A 261 7.59 1.03 -2.32
CA GLY A 261 8.42 2.07 -1.72
C GLY A 261 8.62 1.81 -0.23
N LYS A 262 7.53 1.60 0.49
CA LYS A 262 7.54 1.31 1.93
C LYS A 262 6.50 0.26 2.30
N VAL A 263 6.87 -0.65 3.19
CA VAL A 263 5.97 -1.64 3.81
C VAL A 263 6.22 -1.65 5.30
N ASP A 264 5.18 -1.42 6.11
CA ASP A 264 5.26 -1.54 7.57
C ASP A 264 3.91 -1.95 8.19
N ALA A 265 3.89 -2.17 9.48
CA ALA A 265 2.65 -2.51 10.20
C ALA A 265 1.71 -1.30 10.39
N GLY A 266 2.16 -0.11 10.02
CA GLY A 266 1.39 1.13 10.06
C GLY A 266 1.12 1.69 11.45
N ALA A 267 0.64 2.92 11.47
CA ALA A 267 0.30 3.63 12.70
C ALA A 267 -0.90 3.03 13.46
N THR A 268 -1.68 2.16 12.82
CA THR A 268 -2.81 1.46 13.45
C THR A 268 -2.33 0.39 14.44
N ALA A 269 -1.14 -0.17 14.22
CA ALA A 269 -0.43 -0.95 15.23
C ALA A 269 0.20 -0.05 16.30
N SER A 270 0.29 1.27 16.08
CA SER A 270 0.72 2.26 17.05
C SER A 270 -0.40 2.58 18.04
N SER A 271 -0.05 3.35 19.08
CA SER A 271 -0.84 3.62 20.29
C SER A 271 -2.36 3.82 20.11
N ASN A 272 -2.83 4.35 18.97
CA ASN A 272 -4.25 4.67 18.81
C ASN A 272 -5.11 3.45 18.42
N GLY A 273 -4.61 2.55 17.57
CA GLY A 273 -5.34 1.34 17.19
C GLY A 273 -5.43 0.33 18.33
N LEU A 274 -4.33 0.13 19.07
CA LEU A 274 -4.30 -0.74 20.25
C LEU A 274 -5.01 -0.13 21.45
N ASN A 275 -5.05 1.21 21.59
CA ASN A 275 -5.88 1.90 22.57
C ASN A 275 -7.37 1.64 22.33
N LEU A 276 -7.79 1.64 21.08
CA LEU A 276 -9.16 1.30 20.73
C LEU A 276 -9.52 -0.11 21.21
N LEU A 277 -8.65 -1.07 20.95
CA LEU A 277 -8.86 -2.46 21.35
C LEU A 277 -8.60 -2.68 22.84
N GLY A 278 -7.53 -2.12 23.41
CA GLY A 278 -7.15 -2.30 24.80
C GLY A 278 -8.03 -1.55 25.81
N GLY A 279 -8.57 -0.39 25.43
CA GLY A 279 -9.52 0.36 26.26
C GLY A 279 -10.92 -0.25 26.30
N ILE A 280 -11.27 -1.03 25.26
CA ILE A 280 -12.57 -1.72 25.15
C ILE A 280 -12.48 -3.16 25.66
N LEU A 281 -11.31 -3.77 25.60
CA LEU A 281 -11.10 -5.18 25.86
C LEU A 281 -10.03 -5.38 26.94
N ASN A 282 -10.36 -6.12 28.00
CA ASN A 282 -9.36 -6.72 28.87
C ASN A 282 -8.70 -7.91 28.14
N LEU A 283 -7.87 -7.63 27.14
CA LEU A 283 -7.12 -8.65 26.42
C LEU A 283 -6.03 -9.24 27.30
N ASP A 284 -5.93 -10.56 27.34
CA ASP A 284 -4.73 -11.19 27.87
C ASP A 284 -3.56 -11.06 26.87
N ILE A 285 -2.34 -11.38 27.31
CA ILE A 285 -1.13 -11.23 26.48
C ILE A 285 -1.20 -12.08 25.21
N GLY A 286 -1.78 -13.29 25.29
CA GLY A 286 -1.92 -14.19 24.14
C GLY A 286 -2.83 -13.59 23.07
N GLN A 287 -3.99 -13.11 23.47
CA GLN A 287 -4.95 -12.44 22.59
C GLN A 287 -4.38 -11.16 21.95
N LEU A 288 -3.59 -10.39 22.70
CA LEU A 288 -2.91 -9.22 22.18
C LEU A 288 -1.88 -9.60 21.11
N LEU A 289 -1.10 -10.65 21.32
CA LEU A 289 -0.12 -11.16 20.35
C LEU A 289 -0.83 -11.65 19.06
N ASP A 290 -1.97 -12.34 19.20
CA ASP A 290 -2.77 -12.77 18.06
C ASP A 290 -3.25 -11.56 17.22
N VAL A 291 -3.72 -10.49 17.87
CA VAL A 291 -4.09 -9.24 17.18
C VAL A 291 -2.88 -8.63 16.48
N LEU A 292 -1.74 -8.52 17.16
CA LEU A 292 -0.54 -7.93 16.58
C LEU A 292 -0.04 -8.70 15.36
N GLN A 293 -0.10 -10.02 15.37
CA GLN A 293 0.28 -10.85 14.23
C GLN A 293 -0.56 -10.57 12.99
N VAL A 294 -1.83 -10.22 13.16
CA VAL A 294 -2.72 -9.90 12.03
C VAL A 294 -2.31 -8.60 11.33
N TYR A 295 -1.68 -7.65 12.05
CA TYR A 295 -1.22 -6.38 11.47
C TYR A 295 0.15 -6.48 10.77
N ILE A 296 0.90 -7.56 10.96
CA ILE A 296 2.17 -7.77 10.27
C ILE A 296 1.91 -7.93 8.77
N PRO A 297 2.54 -7.12 7.91
CA PRO A 297 2.40 -7.27 6.48
C PRO A 297 2.94 -8.62 6.00
N ILE A 298 2.17 -9.33 5.20
CA ILE A 298 2.56 -10.62 4.62
C ILE A 298 2.53 -10.51 3.11
N ILE A 299 3.65 -10.83 2.46
CA ILE A 299 3.77 -10.82 1.01
C ILE A 299 4.21 -12.21 0.55
N GLN A 300 3.38 -12.89 -0.22
CA GLN A 300 3.64 -14.24 -0.71
C GLN A 300 3.47 -14.33 -2.22
N SER A 301 4.46 -14.92 -2.89
CA SER A 301 4.44 -15.18 -4.35
C SER A 301 4.15 -13.94 -5.18
N ALA A 302 4.77 -12.81 -4.83
CA ALA A 302 4.49 -11.50 -5.42
C ALA A 302 5.76 -10.81 -5.96
N GLY A 303 6.55 -11.53 -6.73
CA GLY A 303 7.82 -11.06 -7.29
C GLY A 303 7.67 -9.90 -8.29
N VAL A 304 8.83 -9.36 -8.70
CA VAL A 304 8.98 -8.32 -9.72
C VAL A 304 9.75 -8.88 -10.91
N LYS A 305 9.15 -8.80 -12.10
CA LYS A 305 9.73 -9.24 -13.37
C LYS A 305 9.77 -8.09 -14.36
N SER A 306 10.95 -7.66 -14.72
CA SER A 306 11.16 -6.65 -15.74
C SER A 306 11.12 -7.22 -17.16
N THR A 307 11.26 -6.34 -18.15
CA THR A 307 11.60 -6.69 -19.53
C THR A 307 13.04 -7.18 -19.63
N GLU A 308 13.46 -7.63 -20.83
CA GLU A 308 14.87 -7.99 -21.10
C GLU A 308 15.84 -6.83 -20.91
N LYS A 309 15.37 -5.58 -20.96
CA LYS A 309 16.18 -4.38 -20.71
C LYS A 309 16.55 -4.21 -19.25
N GLY A 310 15.88 -4.93 -18.36
CA GLY A 310 16.00 -4.78 -16.91
C GLY A 310 15.38 -3.47 -16.40
N PHE A 311 15.38 -3.31 -15.08
CA PHE A 311 14.85 -2.10 -14.44
C PHE A 311 15.81 -1.47 -13.44
N THR A 312 15.55 -0.21 -13.15
CA THR A 312 16.31 0.59 -12.18
C THR A 312 15.38 1.16 -11.12
N VAL A 313 15.92 1.30 -9.90
CA VAL A 313 15.24 1.93 -8.77
C VAL A 313 16.11 3.06 -8.22
N GLU A 314 15.56 4.25 -8.14
CA GLU A 314 16.25 5.43 -7.62
C GLU A 314 15.42 6.11 -6.54
N ALA A 315 16.04 6.40 -5.39
CA ALA A 315 15.52 7.32 -4.38
C ALA A 315 16.50 8.50 -4.23
N THR A 316 15.98 9.73 -4.27
CA THR A 316 16.82 10.92 -4.56
C THR A 316 17.21 11.75 -3.35
N ASP A 317 16.46 11.67 -2.24
CA ASP A 317 16.77 12.41 -1.02
C ASP A 317 18.00 11.85 -0.32
N THR A 318 18.69 12.67 0.48
CA THR A 318 19.87 12.27 1.26
C THR A 318 19.59 11.17 2.28
N ASP A 319 18.41 11.17 2.86
CA ASP A 319 17.95 10.18 3.84
C ASP A 319 17.05 9.07 3.23
N SER A 320 17.14 8.90 1.91
CA SER A 320 16.25 8.02 1.16
C SER A 320 16.67 6.55 1.16
N TYR A 321 15.69 5.70 0.84
CA TYR A 321 15.77 4.24 0.85
C TYR A 321 15.42 3.69 -0.53
N ALA A 322 16.32 2.90 -1.13
CA ALA A 322 16.08 2.26 -2.42
C ALA A 322 16.34 0.76 -2.38
N GLY A 323 15.44 -0.03 -2.93
CA GLY A 323 15.62 -1.48 -3.03
C GLY A 323 15.03 -2.07 -4.29
N GLY A 324 15.65 -3.10 -4.83
CA GLY A 324 15.12 -3.80 -6.01
C GLY A 324 13.72 -4.36 -5.78
N TYR A 325 13.35 -4.68 -4.54
CA TYR A 325 12.03 -5.12 -4.13
C TYR A 325 11.37 -4.10 -3.20
N LEU A 326 11.97 -3.81 -2.03
CA LEU A 326 11.46 -2.84 -1.06
C LEU A 326 12.45 -1.69 -0.85
N GLY A 327 11.96 -0.45 -0.87
CA GLY A 327 12.73 0.68 -0.33
C GLY A 327 12.97 0.50 1.16
N TYR A 328 11.89 0.36 1.93
CA TYR A 328 11.90 0.09 3.37
C TYR A 328 10.90 -1.01 3.74
N GLY A 329 11.29 -1.91 4.63
CA GLY A 329 10.45 -2.95 5.20
C GLY A 329 10.51 -2.97 6.72
N GLY A 330 9.41 -2.64 7.40
CA GLY A 330 9.28 -2.67 8.85
C GLY A 330 8.43 -3.86 9.33
N GLY A 331 9.04 -4.89 9.93
CA GLY A 331 8.33 -6.06 10.46
C GLY A 331 7.57 -6.87 9.40
N VAL A 332 7.97 -6.83 8.13
CA VAL A 332 7.30 -7.50 7.02
C VAL A 332 7.74 -8.96 6.89
N GLN A 333 6.80 -9.84 6.58
CA GLN A 333 7.08 -11.23 6.19
C GLN A 333 6.98 -11.38 4.67
N ILE A 334 8.07 -11.83 4.03
CA ILE A 334 8.13 -12.02 2.57
C ILE A 334 8.46 -13.49 2.29
N LYS A 335 7.69 -14.11 1.40
CA LYS A 335 7.89 -15.51 1.01
C LYS A 335 7.69 -15.68 -0.50
N ASP A 336 8.55 -16.49 -1.11
CA ASP A 336 8.46 -16.89 -2.53
C ASP A 336 8.27 -15.66 -3.48
N SER A 337 9.04 -14.58 -3.23
CA SER A 337 8.91 -13.32 -3.96
C SER A 337 10.26 -12.87 -4.49
N ASP A 338 10.48 -13.08 -5.77
CA ASP A 338 11.74 -12.84 -6.45
C ASP A 338 11.80 -11.47 -7.12
N VAL A 339 13.02 -10.96 -7.26
CA VAL A 339 13.33 -9.83 -8.15
C VAL A 339 14.16 -10.35 -9.31
N THR A 340 13.62 -10.26 -10.51
CA THR A 340 14.33 -10.68 -11.71
C THR A 340 14.63 -9.49 -12.62
N SER A 341 15.79 -9.54 -13.25
CA SER A 341 16.18 -8.54 -14.26
C SER A 341 16.39 -7.12 -13.70
N LEU A 342 17.00 -6.97 -12.51
CA LEU A 342 17.64 -5.69 -12.20
C LEU A 342 18.68 -5.38 -13.27
N LYS A 343 18.71 -4.13 -13.75
CA LYS A 343 19.59 -3.72 -14.82
C LYS A 343 21.04 -3.86 -14.37
N HIS A 344 21.76 -4.76 -15.01
CA HIS A 344 23.19 -4.93 -14.80
C HIS A 344 23.94 -4.07 -15.81
N THR A 345 24.45 -2.92 -15.40
CA THR A 345 25.38 -2.16 -16.22
C THR A 345 26.76 -2.78 -16.04
N LYS A 346 27.29 -3.37 -17.10
CA LYS A 346 28.69 -3.79 -17.12
C LYS A 346 29.54 -2.53 -17.02
N VAL A 347 30.07 -2.27 -15.83
CA VAL A 347 31.11 -1.25 -15.67
C VAL A 347 32.35 -1.76 -16.41
N THR A 348 32.60 -1.23 -17.59
CA THR A 348 33.90 -1.40 -18.23
C THR A 348 34.84 -0.43 -17.51
N PRO A 349 35.82 -0.89 -16.74
CA PRO A 349 36.80 0.02 -16.14
C PRO A 349 37.38 0.85 -17.27
N PRO A 350 37.53 2.15 -17.14
CA PRO A 350 38.31 2.93 -18.08
C PRO A 350 39.74 2.35 -18.08
N GLY A 351 40.24 2.00 -19.27
CA GLY A 351 41.38 1.15 -19.55
C GLY A 351 42.54 1.24 -18.56
N ASP A 352 43.05 0.06 -18.22
CA ASP A 352 44.35 -0.32 -17.65
C ASP A 352 45.01 0.54 -16.54
N SER A 353 44.32 1.34 -15.80
CA SER A 353 44.91 2.00 -14.63
C SER A 353 44.22 1.58 -13.34
N LEU A 354 44.68 0.46 -12.79
CA LEU A 354 44.45 0.07 -11.39
C LEU A 354 45.21 0.99 -10.38
N GLU A 355 45.54 2.19 -10.78
CA GLU A 355 46.22 3.17 -9.95
C GLU A 355 45.29 4.33 -9.57
N SER A 356 44.37 4.10 -8.65
CA SER A 356 43.92 5.16 -7.76
C SER A 356 44.02 4.66 -6.33
N ALA A 357 45.17 4.83 -5.74
CA ALA A 357 45.43 4.59 -4.32
C ALA A 357 44.85 5.68 -3.40
N ASN A 358 44.06 6.59 -3.92
CA ASN A 358 43.49 7.72 -3.18
C ASN A 358 41.95 7.75 -3.36
N GLY A 359 41.23 6.89 -2.69
CA GLY A 359 39.85 7.13 -2.22
C GLY A 359 38.78 7.68 -3.20
N ASP A 360 39.13 7.94 -4.44
CA ASP A 360 38.20 8.47 -5.44
C ASP A 360 37.42 7.33 -6.10
N SER A 361 36.13 7.47 -6.09
CA SER A 361 35.14 6.50 -6.50
C SER A 361 35.50 5.78 -7.81
N TYR A 362 35.51 4.45 -7.77
CA TYR A 362 35.59 3.53 -8.91
C TYR A 362 34.44 3.65 -9.91
N PHE A 363 33.55 4.59 -9.71
CA PHE A 363 32.34 4.78 -10.52
C PHE A 363 32.52 6.06 -11.35
N GLY A 364 32.80 5.86 -12.64
CA GLY A 364 32.79 6.97 -13.60
C GLY A 364 31.41 7.67 -13.57
N THR A 365 31.40 8.95 -13.96
CA THR A 365 30.20 9.82 -13.96
C THR A 365 29.02 9.30 -14.81
N ASP A 366 29.22 8.28 -15.64
CA ASP A 366 28.23 7.66 -16.52
C ASP A 366 27.76 6.26 -16.05
N SER A 367 28.12 5.82 -14.84
CA SER A 367 27.65 4.55 -14.32
C SER A 367 26.17 4.61 -13.96
N GLN A 368 25.31 3.91 -14.70
CA GLN A 368 23.92 3.72 -14.33
C GLN A 368 23.82 2.62 -13.26
N TYR A 369 23.42 2.98 -12.05
CA TYR A 369 23.19 2.02 -10.99
C TYR A 369 21.85 1.31 -11.22
N ALA A 370 21.77 0.01 -10.90
CA ALA A 370 20.50 -0.69 -10.87
C ALA A 370 19.61 -0.19 -9.71
N VAL A 371 20.24 0.08 -8.56
CA VAL A 371 19.58 0.63 -7.37
C VAL A 371 20.41 1.78 -6.84
N LYS A 372 19.80 2.93 -6.59
CA LYS A 372 20.45 4.13 -6.04
C LYS A 372 19.60 4.72 -4.93
N GLY A 373 20.14 4.89 -3.75
CA GLY A 373 19.53 5.54 -2.59
C GLY A 373 20.50 6.49 -1.93
N GLY A 374 19.97 7.47 -1.19
CA GLY A 374 20.80 8.43 -0.46
C GLY A 374 21.41 7.82 0.80
N LYS A 375 20.60 7.20 1.65
CA LYS A 375 21.03 6.60 2.92
C LYS A 375 21.25 5.09 2.81
N TYR A 376 20.32 4.38 2.20
CA TYR A 376 20.37 2.92 2.02
C TYR A 376 20.02 2.52 0.60
N ALA A 377 20.81 1.64 0.01
CA ALA A 377 20.54 1.02 -1.28
C ALA A 377 20.86 -0.48 -1.22
N GLY A 378 19.94 -1.32 -1.65
CA GLY A 378 20.10 -2.77 -1.66
C GLY A 378 19.50 -3.43 -2.88
N GLY A 379 20.13 -4.47 -3.39
CA GLY A 379 19.66 -5.20 -4.57
C GLY A 379 18.25 -5.80 -4.36
N TYR A 380 17.87 -6.14 -3.12
CA TYR A 380 16.54 -6.60 -2.76
C TYR A 380 15.81 -5.55 -1.91
N ALA A 381 16.35 -5.16 -0.76
CA ALA A 381 15.75 -4.15 0.12
C ALA A 381 16.79 -3.09 0.48
N GLY A 382 16.38 -1.81 0.50
CA GLY A 382 17.21 -0.72 0.98
C GLY A 382 17.43 -0.82 2.48
N CYS A 383 16.37 -1.02 3.24
CA CYS A 383 16.41 -1.27 4.69
C CYS A 383 15.33 -2.26 5.08
N VAL A 384 15.65 -3.16 6.00
CA VAL A 384 14.67 -4.00 6.71
C VAL A 384 14.91 -3.82 8.20
N ASP A 385 13.86 -3.48 8.91
CA ASP A 385 13.91 -3.13 10.33
C ASP A 385 12.74 -3.76 11.10
N ILE A 386 12.88 -3.83 12.39
CA ILE A 386 11.82 -4.24 13.33
C ILE A 386 11.14 -3.04 14.00
N ASP A 387 11.44 -1.82 13.56
CA ASP A 387 10.98 -0.57 14.20
C ASP A 387 9.46 -0.50 14.32
N SER A 388 8.70 -1.09 13.39
CA SER A 388 7.25 -1.17 13.53
C SER A 388 6.82 -2.05 14.70
N ALA A 389 7.55 -3.12 15.01
CA ALA A 389 7.33 -3.93 16.20
C ALA A 389 7.71 -3.15 17.48
N ALA A 390 8.75 -2.31 17.41
CA ALA A 390 9.15 -1.42 18.51
C ALA A 390 8.18 -0.25 18.71
N ALA A 391 7.57 0.27 17.65
CA ALA A 391 6.49 1.26 17.74
C ALA A 391 5.24 0.68 18.41
N VAL A 392 4.95 -0.61 18.19
CA VAL A 392 3.99 -1.38 18.96
C VAL A 392 4.39 -1.42 20.43
N GLY A 393 5.69 -1.55 20.75
CA GLY A 393 6.22 -1.47 22.12
C GLY A 393 5.97 -0.12 22.82
N GLY A 394 5.91 0.99 22.08
CA GLY A 394 5.48 2.29 22.60
C GLY A 394 4.00 2.30 23.00
N GLY A 395 3.16 1.54 22.30
CA GLY A 395 1.75 1.29 22.65
C GLY A 395 1.57 0.40 23.89
N LEU A 396 2.55 -0.46 24.19
CA LEU A 396 2.53 -1.33 25.38
C LEU A 396 2.68 -0.58 26.71
N LYS A 397 3.15 0.67 26.71
CA LYS A 397 3.07 1.53 27.91
C LYS A 397 1.64 1.76 28.40
N LEU A 398 0.66 1.52 27.57
CA LEU A 398 -0.78 1.66 27.86
C LEU A 398 -1.36 0.49 28.65
N LEU A 399 -0.73 -0.67 28.59
CA LEU A 399 -1.17 -1.84 29.35
C LEU A 399 -0.74 -1.80 30.82
N GLY A 400 -0.26 -0.64 31.31
CA GLY A 400 0.14 -0.32 32.67
C GLY A 400 0.56 -1.54 33.50
N ASN A 401 1.85 -1.78 33.74
CA ASN A 401 2.44 -2.85 34.55
C ASN A 401 2.71 -4.21 33.85
N ILE A 402 2.63 -4.33 32.54
CA ILE A 402 3.18 -5.52 31.88
C ILE A 402 4.69 -5.33 31.78
N GLU A 403 5.46 -6.13 32.46
CA GLU A 403 6.92 -6.11 32.36
C GLU A 403 7.32 -6.53 30.94
N LEU A 404 8.00 -5.65 30.22
CA LEU A 404 8.51 -5.85 28.84
C LEU A 404 9.30 -7.17 28.69
N THR A 405 9.92 -7.63 29.79
CA THR A 405 10.63 -8.91 29.92
C THR A 405 9.76 -10.14 29.65
N ASN A 406 8.47 -10.09 29.93
CA ASN A 406 7.57 -11.22 29.70
C ASN A 406 7.07 -11.25 28.25
N LEU A 407 6.97 -10.09 27.60
CA LEU A 407 6.61 -10.00 26.19
C LEU A 407 7.76 -10.46 25.28
N LEU A 408 8.99 -10.07 25.59
CA LEU A 408 10.17 -10.49 24.83
C LEU A 408 10.43 -12.00 24.93
N LYS A 409 10.07 -12.64 26.05
CA LYS A 409 10.15 -14.11 26.22
C LYS A 409 9.07 -14.87 25.45
N ALA A 410 7.99 -14.23 25.06
CA ALA A 410 6.93 -14.83 24.24
C ALA A 410 7.17 -14.69 22.74
N LEU A 411 8.16 -13.86 22.35
CA LEU A 411 8.59 -13.65 20.96
C LEU A 411 9.85 -14.46 20.58
N ASP A 412 10.52 -15.11 21.56
CA ASP A 412 11.56 -16.11 21.36
C ASP A 412 10.93 -17.52 21.18
#